data_20784f8dc8264603a32103eb02278e7b
#
_entry.id   20784f8dc8264603a32103eb02278e7b
#
_cell.length_a   1.000
_cell.length_b   1.000
_cell.length_c   1.000
_cell.angle_alpha   90.00
_cell.angle_beta   90.00
_cell.angle_gamma   90.00
#
_symmetry.space_group_name_H-M   'P 1'
#
loop_
_entity.id
_entity.type
_entity.pdbx_description
1 polymer ?
#
loop_
_entity_poly.entity_id
_entity_poly.type
_entity_poly.pdbx_seq_one_letter_code
_entity_poly.pdbx_strand_id
1 'polypeptide(L)'
;MYFCRQYQEEMMKKTVLYTLFLLFSTMVKAQDSETAFNFLRLPVSAHAAALGGENISICEDDAALVFHNPALINYVEDRTMNLNMMTYMQGTLTGAASYTQAINDRATWGLQGRFISYGEMKQTTYDNQETGTFRANDFALGGTFAYGLTEHISGGITAKWAASYIGHYNSMAVAVDLGMHYFNEESQWSVGAVARNLGGQIKAYEDDFERIPLDLQLGVSKRLIGSPLRFSATLVRLNDWEYGIGKHLVLGADLLLSEQFYVAAGYNGMRASEMKISSGDDTSAHGAGLSLGAGMTLERMKLHVAYGKYHVSSTSLIINFSYTL
;
A
#
# COMPACT_ATOMS: atom_id res chain seq x y z
N MET A 1 -27.96 -41.59 5.21
CA MET A 1 -28.25 -40.17 5.44
C MET A 1 -27.00 -39.29 5.60
N TYR A 2 -25.94 -39.75 6.26
CA TYR A 2 -24.68 -38.99 6.47
C TYR A 2 -23.93 -38.68 5.16
N PHE A 3 -23.79 -39.62 4.24
CA PHE A 3 -23.11 -39.45 2.95
C PHE A 3 -23.74 -38.38 2.03
N CYS A 4 -25.06 -38.24 2.07
CA CYS A 4 -25.77 -37.27 1.23
C CYS A 4 -25.56 -35.84 1.72
N ARG A 5 -25.42 -35.63 3.03
CA ARG A 5 -25.20 -34.34 3.64
C ARG A 5 -23.78 -33.83 3.39
N GLN A 6 -22.79 -34.70 3.47
CA GLN A 6 -21.39 -34.38 3.21
C GLN A 6 -21.15 -34.03 1.72
N TYR A 7 -21.83 -34.75 0.81
CA TYR A 7 -21.80 -34.46 -0.63
C TYR A 7 -22.44 -33.08 -0.97
N GLN A 8 -23.55 -32.75 -0.31
CA GLN A 8 -24.19 -31.44 -0.48
C GLN A 8 -23.33 -30.30 0.06
N GLU A 9 -22.64 -30.46 1.18
CA GLU A 9 -21.74 -29.45 1.72
C GLU A 9 -20.51 -29.21 0.79
N GLU A 10 -19.94 -30.28 0.23
CA GLU A 10 -18.83 -30.13 -0.75
C GLU A 10 -19.29 -29.48 -2.06
N MET A 11 -20.46 -29.86 -2.57
CA MET A 11 -21.06 -29.23 -3.76
C MET A 11 -21.34 -27.74 -3.53
N MET A 12 -21.86 -27.40 -2.37
CA MET A 12 -22.16 -26.01 -2.00
C MET A 12 -20.87 -25.17 -1.88
N LYS A 13 -19.81 -25.72 -1.28
CA LYS A 13 -18.47 -25.07 -1.22
C LYS A 13 -17.88 -24.84 -2.61
N LYS A 14 -17.97 -25.85 -3.49
CA LYS A 14 -17.51 -25.72 -4.88
C LYS A 14 -18.35 -24.70 -5.66
N THR A 15 -19.67 -24.69 -5.50
CA THR A 15 -20.55 -23.72 -6.15
C THR A 15 -20.26 -22.30 -5.68
N VAL A 16 -20.07 -22.07 -4.39
CA VAL A 16 -19.69 -20.77 -3.84
C VAL A 16 -18.32 -20.32 -4.38
N LEU A 17 -17.34 -21.24 -4.45
CA LEU A 17 -16.03 -20.95 -5.00
C LEU A 17 -16.09 -20.61 -6.50
N TYR A 18 -16.88 -21.36 -7.29
CA TYR A 18 -17.09 -21.05 -8.71
C TYR A 18 -17.85 -19.73 -8.93
N THR A 19 -18.83 -19.44 -8.08
CA THR A 19 -19.59 -18.18 -8.16
C THR A 19 -18.70 -16.98 -7.79
N LEU A 20 -17.84 -17.12 -6.77
CA LEU A 20 -16.82 -16.13 -6.45
C LEU A 20 -15.82 -15.93 -7.60
N PHE A 21 -15.36 -17.02 -8.21
CA PHE A 21 -14.41 -16.96 -9.34
C PHE A 21 -15.05 -16.32 -10.58
N LEU A 22 -16.33 -16.60 -10.86
CA LEU A 22 -17.09 -15.98 -11.95
C LEU A 22 -17.36 -14.49 -11.69
N LEU A 23 -17.65 -14.09 -10.46
CA LEU A 23 -17.80 -12.67 -10.07
C LEU A 23 -16.47 -11.91 -10.23
N PHE A 24 -15.34 -12.56 -9.92
CA PHE A 24 -14.00 -11.97 -10.15
C PHE A 24 -13.66 -11.82 -11.64
N SER A 25 -14.07 -12.75 -12.50
CA SER A 25 -13.75 -12.72 -13.93
C SER A 25 -14.50 -11.65 -14.73
N THR A 26 -15.62 -11.14 -14.22
CA THR A 26 -16.38 -10.06 -14.89
C THR A 26 -15.86 -8.65 -14.59
N MET A 27 -14.94 -8.50 -13.62
CA MET A 27 -14.35 -7.20 -13.26
C MET A 27 -13.11 -6.81 -14.06
N VAL A 28 -12.60 -7.69 -14.93
CA VAL A 28 -11.35 -7.44 -15.69
C VAL A 28 -11.68 -6.83 -17.06
N LYS A 29 -12.05 -5.56 -17.07
CA LYS A 29 -11.87 -4.66 -18.21
C LYS A 29 -11.28 -3.37 -17.68
N ALA A 30 -9.97 -3.35 -17.46
CA ALA A 30 -9.23 -2.13 -17.23
C ALA A 30 -8.80 -1.58 -18.60
N GLN A 31 -9.47 -0.57 -19.07
CA GLN A 31 -8.87 0.40 -19.97
C GLN A 31 -8.04 1.36 -19.15
N ASP A 32 -6.89 1.77 -19.68
CA ASP A 32 -6.04 2.82 -19.12
C ASP A 32 -6.88 4.09 -19.00
N SER A 33 -7.49 4.29 -17.84
CA SER A 33 -8.27 5.48 -17.56
C SER A 33 -7.52 6.28 -16.51
N GLU A 34 -7.35 7.55 -16.73
CA GLU A 34 -6.90 8.48 -15.70
C GLU A 34 -7.69 8.22 -14.42
N THR A 35 -6.97 8.02 -13.33
CA THR A 35 -7.56 7.74 -12.02
C THR A 35 -7.43 8.98 -11.14
N ALA A 36 -8.49 9.33 -10.43
CA ALA A 36 -8.45 10.29 -9.34
C ALA A 36 -7.83 9.67 -8.07
N PHE A 37 -7.46 10.50 -7.11
CA PHE A 37 -6.95 10.05 -5.80
C PHE A 37 -5.66 9.21 -5.86
N ASN A 38 -4.78 9.48 -6.83
CA ASN A 38 -3.52 8.73 -7.00
C ASN A 38 -2.57 8.79 -5.80
N PHE A 39 -2.74 9.74 -4.89
CA PHE A 39 -2.00 9.79 -3.63
C PHE A 39 -2.23 8.54 -2.76
N LEU A 40 -3.31 7.79 -2.97
CA LEU A 40 -3.58 6.51 -2.30
C LEU A 40 -2.58 5.40 -2.67
N ARG A 41 -1.81 5.57 -3.76
CA ARG A 41 -0.74 4.65 -4.18
C ARG A 41 0.61 4.94 -3.53
N LEU A 42 0.79 6.12 -2.92
CA LEU A 42 2.07 6.44 -2.28
C LEU A 42 2.30 5.54 -1.06
N PRO A 43 3.53 5.02 -0.86
CA PRO A 43 3.84 4.19 0.30
C PRO A 43 3.74 5.03 1.58
N VAL A 44 3.34 4.40 2.67
CA VAL A 44 3.30 5.00 4.00
C VAL A 44 4.35 4.37 4.90
N SER A 45 4.46 3.03 4.94
CA SER A 45 5.53 2.39 5.71
C SER A 45 6.89 2.66 5.07
N ALA A 46 7.83 3.21 5.84
CA ALA A 46 9.20 3.41 5.39
C ALA A 46 9.89 2.07 5.12
N HIS A 47 9.56 1.01 5.89
CA HIS A 47 10.11 -0.31 5.62
C HIS A 47 9.62 -0.86 4.28
N ALA A 48 8.31 -0.82 4.03
CA ALA A 48 7.77 -1.21 2.72
C ALA A 48 8.34 -0.34 1.58
N ALA A 49 8.56 0.96 1.83
CA ALA A 49 9.20 1.86 0.88
C ALA A 49 10.64 1.44 0.56
N ALA A 50 11.42 1.03 1.57
CA ALA A 50 12.79 0.51 1.39
C ALA A 50 12.80 -0.78 0.55
N LEU A 51 11.78 -1.61 0.66
CA LEU A 51 11.59 -2.86 -0.09
C LEU A 51 10.97 -2.65 -1.49
N GLY A 52 11.01 -1.46 -2.03
CA GLY A 52 10.50 -1.14 -3.38
C GLY A 52 9.21 -0.34 -3.42
N GLY A 53 8.63 0.02 -2.27
CA GLY A 53 7.41 0.84 -2.15
C GLY A 53 6.15 0.06 -1.91
N GLU A 54 6.12 -1.22 -2.26
CA GLU A 54 4.95 -2.08 -2.12
C GLU A 54 5.35 -3.43 -1.53
N ASN A 55 5.03 -3.61 -0.26
CA ASN A 55 5.18 -4.89 0.41
C ASN A 55 3.93 -5.16 1.27
N ILE A 56 3.29 -6.32 1.06
CA ILE A 56 2.05 -6.73 1.70
C ILE A 56 2.19 -8.02 2.50
N SER A 57 3.41 -8.54 2.57
CA SER A 57 3.71 -9.86 3.14
C SER A 57 4.74 -9.84 4.26
N ILE A 58 5.41 -8.72 4.58
CA ILE A 58 6.29 -8.68 5.75
C ILE A 58 5.44 -8.72 7.03
N CYS A 59 5.77 -9.70 7.89
CA CYS A 59 5.15 -9.84 9.20
C CYS A 59 6.04 -9.16 10.24
N GLU A 60 5.65 -7.98 10.68
CA GLU A 60 6.39 -7.15 11.63
C GLU A 60 5.46 -6.31 12.49
N ASP A 61 6.00 -5.86 13.61
CA ASP A 61 5.33 -4.90 14.48
C ASP A 61 5.53 -3.47 13.95
N ASP A 62 4.90 -3.18 12.82
CA ASP A 62 4.86 -1.84 12.20
C ASP A 62 3.42 -1.44 11.87
N ALA A 63 2.87 -0.50 12.66
CA ALA A 63 1.51 -0.01 12.48
C ALA A 63 1.28 0.76 11.16
N ALA A 64 2.36 1.14 10.43
CA ALA A 64 2.23 1.73 9.10
C ALA A 64 1.88 0.69 8.01
N LEU A 65 2.08 -0.60 8.26
CA LEU A 65 1.73 -1.67 7.33
C LEU A 65 0.22 -1.81 7.12
N VAL A 66 -0.62 -1.22 7.99
CA VAL A 66 -2.07 -1.13 7.81
C VAL A 66 -2.47 -0.49 6.47
N PHE A 67 -1.66 0.44 5.97
CA PHE A 67 -1.90 1.09 4.68
C PHE A 67 -1.58 0.20 3.48
N HIS A 68 -0.83 -0.89 3.70
CA HIS A 68 -0.44 -1.85 2.67
C HIS A 68 -1.32 -3.10 2.66
N ASN A 69 -1.57 -3.69 3.85
CA ASN A 69 -2.44 -4.86 4.00
C ASN A 69 -3.14 -4.80 5.37
N PRO A 70 -4.47 -4.65 5.42
CA PRO A 70 -5.21 -4.55 6.68
C PRO A 70 -5.06 -5.77 7.60
N ALA A 71 -4.76 -6.96 7.07
CA ALA A 71 -4.56 -8.16 7.89
C ALA A 71 -3.29 -8.09 8.76
N LEU A 72 -2.32 -7.23 8.41
CA LEU A 72 -1.04 -7.13 9.10
C LEU A 72 -1.14 -6.45 10.47
N ILE A 73 -2.22 -5.72 10.77
CA ILE A 73 -2.36 -5.07 12.08
C ILE A 73 -2.48 -6.07 13.24
N ASN A 74 -2.80 -7.35 12.97
CA ASN A 74 -2.81 -8.38 14.01
C ASN A 74 -1.42 -8.73 14.56
N TYR A 75 -0.35 -8.29 13.89
CA TYR A 75 1.04 -8.50 14.32
C TYR A 75 1.64 -7.28 15.02
N VAL A 76 0.84 -6.20 15.16
CA VAL A 76 1.26 -4.96 15.80
C VAL A 76 0.97 -5.04 17.29
N GLU A 77 1.91 -4.58 18.11
CA GLU A 77 1.73 -4.47 19.56
C GLU A 77 0.51 -3.62 19.93
N ASP A 78 -0.11 -3.96 21.06
CA ASP A 78 -1.30 -3.27 21.55
C ASP A 78 -1.02 -1.78 21.79
N ARG A 79 -1.98 -0.93 21.41
CA ARG A 79 -1.92 0.54 21.58
C ARG A 79 -0.69 1.19 20.94
N THR A 80 -0.37 0.80 19.72
CA THR A 80 0.73 1.40 18.96
C THR A 80 0.22 2.57 18.10
N MET A 81 0.90 3.71 18.22
CA MET A 81 0.74 4.89 17.36
C MET A 81 1.88 4.96 16.36
N ASN A 82 1.58 5.34 15.13
CA ASN A 82 2.58 5.60 14.11
C ASN A 82 2.36 6.97 13.46
N LEU A 83 3.45 7.67 13.22
CA LEU A 83 3.51 8.90 12.45
C LEU A 83 4.47 8.72 11.29
N ASN A 84 4.06 9.18 10.13
CA ASN A 84 4.84 9.09 8.91
C ASN A 84 4.92 10.46 8.23
N MET A 85 6.10 10.78 7.69
CA MET A 85 6.32 11.92 6.83
C MET A 85 7.08 11.48 5.58
N MET A 86 6.69 12.03 4.42
CA MET A 86 7.36 11.76 3.15
C MET A 86 7.53 13.05 2.37
N THR A 87 8.73 13.29 1.87
CA THR A 87 8.97 14.30 0.83
C THR A 87 8.59 13.70 -0.53
N TYR A 88 7.83 14.42 -1.34
CA TYR A 88 7.35 13.93 -2.64
C TYR A 88 7.80 14.78 -3.80
N MET A 89 7.09 15.85 -4.12
CA MET A 89 7.49 16.85 -5.11
C MET A 89 8.00 18.11 -4.41
N GLN A 90 8.65 19.00 -5.14
CA GLN A 90 9.05 20.29 -4.58
C GLN A 90 7.82 21.07 -4.07
N GLY A 91 7.86 21.49 -2.81
CA GLY A 91 6.76 22.19 -2.16
C GLY A 91 5.63 21.30 -1.63
N THR A 92 5.68 19.97 -1.85
CA THR A 92 4.69 19.03 -1.39
C THR A 92 5.04 18.45 -0.03
N LEU A 93 4.09 18.47 0.90
CA LEU A 93 4.18 17.83 2.19
C LEU A 93 3.19 16.65 2.24
N THR A 94 3.69 15.47 2.57
CA THR A 94 2.89 14.25 2.74
C THR A 94 3.07 13.73 4.16
N GLY A 95 1.99 13.45 4.84
CA GLY A 95 1.98 12.88 6.17
C GLY A 95 0.92 11.78 6.31
N ALA A 96 1.17 10.84 7.20
CA ALA A 96 0.20 9.84 7.58
C ALA A 96 0.34 9.51 9.07
N ALA A 97 -0.75 9.04 9.66
CA ALA A 97 -0.79 8.56 11.03
C ALA A 97 -1.68 7.32 11.12
N SER A 98 -1.34 6.41 12.01
CA SER A 98 -2.19 5.28 12.37
C SER A 98 -2.16 5.02 13.87
N TYR A 99 -3.23 4.42 14.37
CA TYR A 99 -3.35 3.89 15.72
C TYR A 99 -3.96 2.51 15.64
N THR A 100 -3.37 1.57 16.37
CA THR A 100 -3.85 0.19 16.43
C THR A 100 -4.06 -0.22 17.89
N GLN A 101 -5.10 -1.00 18.13
CA GLN A 101 -5.39 -1.54 19.45
C GLN A 101 -5.98 -2.96 19.32
N ALA A 102 -5.39 -3.88 20.08
CA ALA A 102 -5.91 -5.23 20.21
C ALA A 102 -7.23 -5.23 21.02
N ILE A 103 -8.22 -5.96 20.55
CA ILE A 103 -9.46 -6.24 21.28
C ILE A 103 -9.26 -7.50 22.12
N ASN A 104 -8.59 -8.48 21.56
CA ASN A 104 -8.20 -9.75 22.15
C ASN A 104 -7.08 -10.38 21.33
N ASP A 105 -6.62 -11.59 21.69
CA ASP A 105 -5.51 -12.29 21.04
C ASP A 105 -5.70 -12.56 19.54
N ARG A 106 -6.92 -12.41 19.02
CA ARG A 106 -7.24 -12.67 17.60
C ARG A 106 -7.78 -11.47 16.84
N ALA A 107 -8.21 -10.43 17.53
CA ALA A 107 -8.89 -9.31 16.91
C ALA A 107 -8.20 -7.99 17.24
N THR A 108 -7.90 -7.22 16.21
CA THR A 108 -7.28 -5.90 16.30
C THR A 108 -8.09 -4.90 15.46
N TRP A 109 -8.30 -3.71 15.99
CA TRP A 109 -8.85 -2.59 15.23
C TRP A 109 -7.82 -1.47 15.11
N GLY A 110 -7.99 -0.62 14.13
CA GLY A 110 -7.14 0.54 13.95
C GLY A 110 -7.83 1.68 13.23
N LEU A 111 -7.29 2.86 13.42
CA LEU A 111 -7.62 4.06 12.67
C LEU A 111 -6.40 4.50 11.89
N GLN A 112 -6.63 5.03 10.70
CA GLN A 112 -5.56 5.53 9.85
C GLN A 112 -5.99 6.79 9.12
N GLY A 113 -5.03 7.67 8.89
CA GLY A 113 -5.24 8.88 8.12
C GLY A 113 -4.00 9.21 7.31
N ARG A 114 -4.20 9.76 6.13
CA ARG A 114 -3.13 10.34 5.32
C ARG A 114 -3.55 11.67 4.72
N PHE A 115 -2.56 12.48 4.46
CA PHE A 115 -2.73 13.83 3.96
C PHE A 115 -1.59 14.17 3.02
N ILE A 116 -1.90 14.88 1.95
CA ILE A 116 -0.92 15.47 1.04
C ILE A 116 -1.32 16.91 0.72
N SER A 117 -0.38 17.83 0.84
CA SER A 117 -0.52 19.21 0.39
C SER A 117 0.48 19.46 -0.73
N TYR A 118 -0.03 19.85 -1.87
CA TYR A 118 0.80 20.14 -3.05
C TYR A 118 1.41 21.55 -3.03
N GLY A 119 1.13 22.31 -1.96
CA GLY A 119 1.60 23.69 -1.83
C GLY A 119 0.76 24.67 -2.64
N GLU A 120 1.35 25.81 -2.92
CA GLU A 120 0.73 26.86 -3.70
C GLU A 120 1.17 26.76 -5.16
N MET A 121 0.22 26.70 -6.08
CA MET A 121 0.45 26.57 -7.51
C MET A 121 0.00 27.84 -8.22
N LYS A 122 0.73 28.25 -9.26
CA LYS A 122 0.36 29.40 -10.09
C LYS A 122 -0.80 29.07 -10.99
N GLN A 123 -1.79 29.94 -11.00
CA GLN A 123 -2.87 29.89 -11.98
C GLN A 123 -2.45 30.70 -13.21
N THR A 124 -2.50 30.06 -14.38
CA THR A 124 -2.12 30.70 -15.64
C THR A 124 -3.27 30.59 -16.66
N THR A 125 -3.40 31.59 -17.51
CA THR A 125 -4.25 31.52 -18.71
C THR A 125 -3.58 30.67 -19.78
N TYR A 126 -4.33 30.33 -20.86
CA TYR A 126 -3.78 29.64 -22.03
C TYR A 126 -2.61 30.41 -22.71
N ASP A 127 -2.51 31.75 -22.49
CA ASP A 127 -1.42 32.62 -22.97
C ASP A 127 -0.23 32.68 -21.99
N ASN A 128 -0.14 31.77 -21.01
CA ASN A 128 0.88 31.75 -19.96
C ASN A 128 0.94 33.02 -19.07
N GLN A 129 -0.12 33.80 -19.00
CA GLN A 129 -0.20 34.92 -18.08
C GLN A 129 -0.62 34.44 -16.69
N GLU A 130 0.14 34.78 -15.66
CA GLU A 130 -0.19 34.48 -14.27
C GLU A 130 -1.41 35.32 -13.84
N THR A 131 -2.49 34.65 -13.40
CA THR A 131 -3.75 35.29 -12.96
C THR A 131 -3.99 35.16 -11.46
N GLY A 132 -3.18 34.37 -10.77
CA GLY A 132 -3.30 34.13 -9.32
C GLY A 132 -2.60 32.87 -8.87
N THR A 133 -2.98 32.42 -7.68
CA THR A 133 -2.50 31.17 -7.11
C THR A 133 -3.67 30.35 -6.60
N PHE A 134 -3.51 29.02 -6.57
CA PHE A 134 -4.46 28.09 -5.95
C PHE A 134 -3.70 27.01 -5.15
N ARG A 135 -4.40 26.32 -4.28
CA ARG A 135 -3.86 25.19 -3.50
C ARG A 135 -4.60 23.91 -3.83
N ALA A 136 -3.84 22.81 -3.78
CA ALA A 136 -4.42 21.48 -3.84
C ALA A 136 -4.02 20.66 -2.61
N ASN A 137 -4.99 19.91 -2.08
CA ASN A 137 -4.81 19.07 -0.92
C ASN A 137 -5.70 17.82 -1.04
N ASP A 138 -5.13 16.68 -0.67
CA ASP A 138 -5.87 15.43 -0.60
C ASP A 138 -5.78 14.85 0.81
N PHE A 139 -6.84 14.20 1.28
CA PHE A 139 -6.84 13.40 2.50
C PHE A 139 -7.64 12.13 2.35
N ALA A 140 -7.25 11.14 3.16
CA ALA A 140 -8.05 9.95 3.37
C ALA A 140 -8.03 9.55 4.85
N LEU A 141 -9.19 9.12 5.34
CA LEU A 141 -9.37 8.54 6.67
C LEU A 141 -9.89 7.12 6.50
N GLY A 142 -9.46 6.22 7.35
CA GLY A 142 -9.89 4.83 7.32
C GLY A 142 -9.99 4.22 8.70
N GLY A 143 -10.95 3.29 8.84
CA GLY A 143 -11.07 2.39 9.98
C GLY A 143 -10.80 0.96 9.53
N THR A 144 -9.95 0.26 10.27
CA THR A 144 -9.50 -1.09 9.95
C THR A 144 -9.91 -2.06 11.05
N PHE A 145 -10.29 -3.26 10.64
CA PHE A 145 -10.50 -4.39 11.54
C PHE A 145 -9.80 -5.62 10.95
N ALA A 146 -9.04 -6.32 11.78
CA ALA A 146 -8.40 -7.58 11.41
C ALA A 146 -8.73 -8.67 12.41
N TYR A 147 -8.77 -9.92 11.91
CA TYR A 147 -9.10 -11.09 12.69
C TYR A 147 -8.25 -12.30 12.30
N GLY A 148 -7.67 -12.97 13.30
CA GLY A 148 -6.96 -14.24 13.16
C GLY A 148 -7.93 -15.38 12.90
N LEU A 149 -8.07 -15.80 11.65
CA LEU A 149 -8.97 -16.88 11.22
C LEU A 149 -8.50 -18.25 11.69
N THR A 150 -7.18 -18.46 11.64
CA THR A 150 -6.48 -19.65 12.16
C THR A 150 -5.20 -19.21 12.85
N GLU A 151 -4.39 -20.15 13.36
CA GLU A 151 -3.05 -19.87 13.92
C GLU A 151 -2.10 -19.23 12.92
N HIS A 152 -2.31 -19.47 11.62
CA HIS A 152 -1.42 -19.01 10.55
C HIS A 152 -2.07 -18.01 9.60
N ILE A 153 -3.38 -17.81 9.63
CA ILE A 153 -4.10 -16.99 8.66
C ILE A 153 -4.82 -15.86 9.38
N SER A 154 -4.57 -14.64 8.96
CA SER A 154 -5.28 -13.44 9.35
C SER A 154 -6.02 -12.84 8.16
N GLY A 155 -7.21 -12.30 8.40
CA GLY A 155 -7.98 -11.51 7.45
C GLY A 155 -8.16 -10.10 7.97
N GLY A 156 -8.27 -9.13 7.09
CA GLY A 156 -8.49 -7.74 7.47
C GLY A 156 -9.33 -6.97 6.46
N ILE A 157 -10.04 -5.97 6.93
CA ILE A 157 -10.84 -5.06 6.13
C ILE A 157 -10.59 -3.62 6.60
N THR A 158 -10.46 -2.69 5.65
CA THR A 158 -10.43 -1.25 5.92
C THR A 158 -11.54 -0.57 5.13
N ALA A 159 -12.36 0.22 5.80
CA ALA A 159 -13.27 1.16 5.15
C ALA A 159 -12.61 2.54 5.10
N LYS A 160 -12.59 3.18 3.93
CA LYS A 160 -11.91 4.46 3.68
C LYS A 160 -12.86 5.49 3.11
N TRP A 161 -12.69 6.72 3.53
CA TRP A 161 -13.23 7.92 2.90
C TRP A 161 -12.06 8.80 2.47
N ALA A 162 -12.11 9.31 1.25
CA ALA A 162 -11.11 10.21 0.69
C ALA A 162 -11.77 11.49 0.14
N ALA A 163 -11.06 12.60 0.25
CA ALA A 163 -11.47 13.87 -0.32
C ALA A 163 -10.27 14.58 -0.95
N SER A 164 -10.52 15.23 -2.06
CA SER A 164 -9.56 16.04 -2.81
C SER A 164 -10.12 17.41 -3.08
N TYR A 165 -9.28 18.41 -2.89
CA TYR A 165 -9.60 19.83 -3.12
C TYR A 165 -8.53 20.44 -4.02
N ILE A 166 -8.96 21.01 -5.14
CA ILE A 166 -8.10 21.65 -6.15
C ILE A 166 -8.70 23.04 -6.46
N GLY A 167 -8.17 24.08 -5.83
CA GLY A 167 -8.72 25.41 -5.95
C GLY A 167 -10.18 25.46 -5.50
N HIS A 168 -11.10 25.64 -6.43
CA HIS A 168 -12.54 25.68 -6.19
C HIS A 168 -13.24 24.34 -6.39
N TYR A 169 -12.55 23.37 -6.98
CA TYR A 169 -13.08 22.04 -7.25
C TYR A 169 -12.85 21.11 -6.05
N ASN A 170 -13.80 20.22 -5.82
CA ASN A 170 -13.62 19.18 -4.80
C ASN A 170 -14.30 17.87 -5.24
N SER A 171 -13.66 16.78 -4.85
CA SER A 171 -14.13 15.44 -5.11
C SER A 171 -14.09 14.60 -3.84
N MET A 172 -14.96 13.59 -3.75
CA MET A 172 -15.01 12.67 -2.63
C MET A 172 -15.16 11.24 -3.14
N ALA A 173 -14.53 10.30 -2.44
CA ALA A 173 -14.60 8.88 -2.75
C ALA A 173 -14.75 8.04 -1.48
N VAL A 174 -15.34 6.86 -1.64
CA VAL A 174 -15.36 5.80 -0.62
C VAL A 174 -14.75 4.54 -1.20
N ALA A 175 -14.02 3.81 -0.37
CA ALA A 175 -13.35 2.60 -0.77
C ALA A 175 -13.23 1.60 0.37
N VAL A 176 -13.03 0.34 0.01
CA VAL A 176 -12.74 -0.76 0.94
C VAL A 176 -11.43 -1.42 0.52
N ASP A 177 -10.58 -1.74 1.49
CA ASP A 177 -9.45 -2.65 1.29
C ASP A 177 -9.78 -3.99 1.94
N LEU A 178 -9.47 -5.06 1.24
CA LEU A 178 -9.56 -6.42 1.73
C LEU A 178 -8.16 -7.03 1.75
N GLY A 179 -7.77 -7.62 2.87
CA GLY A 179 -6.47 -8.23 3.03
C GLY A 179 -6.55 -9.62 3.63
N MET A 180 -5.68 -10.49 3.17
CA MET A 180 -5.39 -11.78 3.78
C MET A 180 -3.88 -11.91 3.96
N HIS A 181 -3.48 -12.60 5.02
CA HIS A 181 -2.09 -12.85 5.33
C HIS A 181 -1.94 -14.25 5.94
N TYR A 182 -0.97 -15.01 5.44
CA TYR A 182 -0.53 -16.29 5.97
C TYR A 182 0.90 -16.13 6.49
N PHE A 183 1.14 -16.60 7.71
CA PHE A 183 2.47 -16.66 8.30
C PHE A 183 2.69 -17.97 9.03
N ASN A 184 3.85 -18.58 8.83
CA ASN A 184 4.28 -19.78 9.54
C ASN A 184 5.64 -19.52 10.19
N GLU A 185 5.66 -19.51 11.51
CA GLU A 185 6.86 -19.21 12.32
C GLU A 185 7.98 -20.22 12.15
N GLU A 186 7.64 -21.51 12.02
CA GLU A 186 8.66 -22.58 11.90
C GLU A 186 9.40 -22.48 10.56
N SER A 187 8.65 -22.30 9.48
CA SER A 187 9.22 -22.22 8.14
C SER A 187 9.62 -20.80 7.73
N GLN A 188 9.19 -19.77 8.48
CA GLN A 188 9.42 -18.35 8.18
C GLN A 188 8.91 -17.92 6.79
N TRP A 189 7.90 -18.63 6.25
CA TRP A 189 7.17 -18.21 5.07
C TRP A 189 6.03 -17.26 5.45
N SER A 190 5.91 -16.21 4.68
CA SER A 190 4.86 -15.21 4.80
C SER A 190 4.27 -14.91 3.43
N VAL A 191 2.94 -14.98 3.30
CA VAL A 191 2.23 -14.76 2.04
C VAL A 191 1.09 -13.79 2.28
N GLY A 192 0.99 -12.75 1.46
CA GLY A 192 -0.07 -11.76 1.52
C GLY A 192 -0.86 -11.70 0.21
N ALA A 193 -2.15 -11.42 0.33
CA ALA A 193 -3.02 -11.06 -0.79
C ALA A 193 -3.85 -9.85 -0.39
N VAL A 194 -3.97 -8.86 -1.27
CA VAL A 194 -4.75 -7.67 -0.98
C VAL A 194 -5.46 -7.13 -2.22
N ALA A 195 -6.68 -6.63 -2.01
CA ALA A 195 -7.40 -5.80 -2.95
C ALA A 195 -7.58 -4.43 -2.30
N ARG A 196 -6.90 -3.40 -2.81
CA ARG A 196 -6.97 -2.04 -2.27
C ARG A 196 -7.84 -1.16 -3.13
N ASN A 197 -8.51 -0.22 -2.47
CA ASN A 197 -9.32 0.82 -3.10
C ASN A 197 -10.48 0.25 -3.94
N LEU A 198 -11.16 -0.80 -3.44
CA LEU A 198 -12.43 -1.27 -4.00
C LEU A 198 -13.52 -0.25 -3.71
N GLY A 199 -13.92 0.54 -4.70
CA GLY A 199 -14.92 1.60 -4.51
C GLY A 199 -14.97 2.58 -5.67
N GLY A 200 -15.36 3.81 -5.38
CA GLY A 200 -15.48 4.85 -6.40
C GLY A 200 -15.71 6.23 -5.80
N GLN A 201 -15.75 7.23 -6.68
CA GLN A 201 -16.16 8.58 -6.32
C GLN A 201 -17.64 8.59 -5.95
N ILE A 202 -17.98 9.33 -4.91
CA ILE A 202 -19.36 9.68 -4.51
C ILE A 202 -19.68 11.13 -4.88
N LYS A 203 -18.66 11.93 -5.18
CA LYS A 203 -18.76 13.27 -5.73
C LYS A 203 -17.61 13.47 -6.70
N ALA A 204 -17.92 13.80 -7.97
CA ALA A 204 -16.93 14.17 -8.98
C ALA A 204 -16.44 15.62 -8.78
N TYR A 205 -15.33 16.00 -9.41
CA TYR A 205 -14.87 17.40 -9.42
C TYR A 205 -15.82 18.32 -10.19
N GLU A 206 -16.32 17.83 -11.31
CA GLU A 206 -17.32 18.45 -12.17
C GLU A 206 -18.44 17.42 -12.43
N ASP A 207 -18.79 17.18 -13.69
CA ASP A 207 -19.91 16.30 -14.06
C ASP A 207 -19.48 14.83 -14.24
N ASP A 208 -18.21 14.57 -14.58
CA ASP A 208 -17.71 13.24 -14.92
C ASP A 208 -17.04 12.55 -13.72
N PHE A 209 -17.44 11.30 -13.48
CA PHE A 209 -16.84 10.44 -12.45
C PHE A 209 -15.60 9.72 -12.98
N GLU A 210 -14.49 9.87 -12.25
CA GLU A 210 -13.24 9.18 -12.51
C GLU A 210 -13.12 7.92 -11.66
N ARG A 211 -12.34 6.96 -12.13
CA ARG A 211 -12.03 5.76 -11.34
C ARG A 211 -11.04 6.08 -10.22
N ILE A 212 -11.17 5.39 -9.10
CA ILE A 212 -10.14 5.39 -8.06
C ILE A 212 -9.10 4.30 -8.32
N PRO A 213 -7.87 4.40 -7.78
CA PRO A 213 -6.77 3.52 -8.15
C PRO A 213 -6.90 2.13 -7.51
N LEU A 214 -7.78 1.27 -8.06
CA LEU A 214 -7.87 -0.13 -7.68
C LEU A 214 -6.51 -0.82 -7.84
N ASP A 215 -6.13 -1.63 -6.87
CA ASP A 215 -4.86 -2.36 -6.89
C ASP A 215 -5.01 -3.74 -6.27
N LEU A 216 -4.83 -4.77 -7.08
CA LEU A 216 -4.78 -6.17 -6.66
C LEU A 216 -3.32 -6.59 -6.56
N GLN A 217 -2.94 -7.13 -5.41
CA GLN A 217 -1.56 -7.53 -5.14
C GLN A 217 -1.46 -8.92 -4.53
N LEU A 218 -0.37 -9.63 -4.86
CA LEU A 218 0.06 -10.87 -4.23
C LEU A 218 1.52 -10.72 -3.81
N GLY A 219 1.84 -11.07 -2.58
CA GLY A 219 3.17 -10.93 -2.03
C GLY A 219 3.64 -12.18 -1.30
N VAL A 220 4.93 -12.41 -1.32
CA VAL A 220 5.58 -13.46 -0.56
C VAL A 220 6.86 -12.92 0.06
N SER A 221 7.12 -13.31 1.30
CA SER A 221 8.37 -13.02 2.00
C SER A 221 8.91 -14.29 2.64
N LYS A 222 10.23 -14.41 2.73
CA LYS A 222 10.92 -15.53 3.33
C LYS A 222 12.13 -15.04 4.10
N ARG A 223 12.14 -15.26 5.41
CA ARG A 223 13.36 -15.13 6.23
C ARG A 223 14.13 -16.45 6.17
N LEU A 224 15.41 -16.38 5.85
CA LEU A 224 16.26 -17.56 5.82
C LEU A 224 16.65 -17.96 7.24
N ILE A 225 16.32 -19.19 7.63
CA ILE A 225 16.63 -19.73 8.96
C ILE A 225 18.14 -19.83 9.10
N GLY A 226 18.67 -19.31 10.21
CA GLY A 226 20.13 -19.29 10.47
C GLY A 226 20.90 -18.23 9.68
N SER A 227 20.21 -17.33 8.98
CA SER A 227 20.79 -16.23 8.23
C SER A 227 20.12 -14.90 8.61
N PRO A 228 20.84 -13.78 8.56
CA PRO A 228 20.24 -12.46 8.77
C PRO A 228 19.47 -11.94 7.57
N LEU A 229 19.23 -12.76 6.53
CA LEU A 229 18.61 -12.34 5.29
C LEU A 229 17.12 -12.68 5.25
N ARG A 230 16.32 -11.72 4.77
CA ARG A 230 14.93 -11.91 4.37
C ARG A 230 14.75 -11.37 2.94
N PHE A 231 14.06 -12.10 2.11
CA PHE A 231 13.70 -11.71 0.76
C PHE A 231 12.19 -11.57 0.63
N SER A 232 11.76 -10.64 -0.21
CA SER A 232 10.35 -10.44 -0.54
C SER A 232 10.16 -10.24 -2.04
N ALA A 233 9.00 -10.68 -2.53
CA ALA A 233 8.53 -10.43 -3.88
C ALA A 233 7.05 -10.12 -3.84
N THR A 234 6.64 -9.02 -4.46
CA THR A 234 5.24 -8.60 -4.55
C THR A 234 4.89 -8.35 -6.01
N LEU A 235 3.79 -8.94 -6.46
CA LEU A 235 3.15 -8.63 -7.73
C LEU A 235 2.09 -7.56 -7.48
N VAL A 236 2.20 -6.43 -8.16
CA VAL A 236 1.33 -5.26 -8.00
C VAL A 236 0.47 -5.04 -9.22
N ARG A 237 -0.67 -4.35 -9.07
CA ARG A 237 -1.59 -3.99 -10.15
C ARG A 237 -2.01 -5.18 -11.02
N LEU A 238 -2.34 -6.31 -10.39
CA LEU A 238 -2.80 -7.52 -11.08
C LEU A 238 -4.14 -7.34 -11.81
N ASN A 239 -4.80 -6.22 -11.62
CA ASN A 239 -5.99 -5.77 -12.34
C ASN A 239 -5.68 -5.03 -13.65
N ASP A 240 -4.42 -4.75 -13.94
CA ASP A 240 -3.95 -4.00 -15.12
C ASP A 240 -2.86 -4.82 -15.84
N TRP A 241 -3.25 -5.50 -16.92
CA TRP A 241 -2.38 -6.40 -17.68
C TRP A 241 -1.81 -5.79 -18.96
N GLU A 242 -1.89 -4.47 -19.14
CA GLU A 242 -1.28 -3.78 -20.29
C GLU A 242 0.24 -3.83 -20.25
N TYR A 243 0.80 -4.06 -19.07
CA TYR A 243 2.24 -4.16 -18.85
C TYR A 243 2.71 -5.63 -18.80
N GLY A 244 3.93 -5.89 -19.30
CA GLY A 244 4.54 -7.23 -19.16
C GLY A 244 4.81 -7.57 -17.68
N ILE A 245 4.70 -8.86 -17.33
CA ILE A 245 4.76 -9.36 -15.94
C ILE A 245 5.97 -8.87 -15.13
N GLY A 246 7.11 -8.64 -15.77
CA GLY A 246 8.31 -8.10 -15.10
C GLY A 246 8.15 -6.68 -14.55
N LYS A 247 7.20 -5.89 -15.10
CA LYS A 247 6.90 -4.55 -14.59
C LYS A 247 6.06 -4.60 -13.32
N HIS A 248 5.22 -5.62 -13.16
CA HIS A 248 4.41 -5.83 -11.96
C HIS A 248 5.22 -6.33 -10.77
N LEU A 249 6.47 -6.73 -10.97
CA LEU A 249 7.30 -7.31 -9.93
C LEU A 249 8.01 -6.25 -9.11
N VAL A 250 7.83 -6.33 -7.78
CA VAL A 250 8.57 -5.59 -6.77
C VAL A 250 9.39 -6.60 -5.97
N LEU A 251 10.69 -6.39 -5.89
CA LEU A 251 11.63 -7.25 -5.17
C LEU A 251 12.22 -6.47 -4.00
N GLY A 252 12.37 -7.14 -2.86
CA GLY A 252 12.99 -6.58 -1.68
C GLY A 252 13.93 -7.56 -0.99
N ALA A 253 14.93 -7.03 -0.33
CA ALA A 253 15.85 -7.78 0.51
C ALA A 253 16.16 -6.99 1.77
N ASP A 254 16.09 -7.66 2.93
CA ASP A 254 16.49 -7.15 4.23
C ASP A 254 17.74 -7.87 4.72
N LEU A 255 18.63 -7.12 5.29
CA LEU A 255 19.72 -7.60 6.14
C LEU A 255 19.39 -7.23 7.59
N LEU A 256 18.97 -8.21 8.38
CA LEU A 256 18.61 -8.08 9.79
C LEU A 256 19.89 -8.17 10.63
N LEU A 257 20.51 -7.02 10.91
CA LEU A 257 21.80 -6.93 11.60
C LEU A 257 21.71 -7.39 13.06
N SER A 258 20.56 -7.14 13.69
CA SER A 258 20.19 -7.61 15.02
C SER A 258 18.67 -7.64 15.15
N GLU A 259 18.13 -7.98 16.31
CA GLU A 259 16.69 -7.82 16.59
C GLU A 259 16.24 -6.35 16.57
N GLN A 260 17.18 -5.43 16.72
CA GLN A 260 16.90 -3.99 16.81
C GLN A 260 17.19 -3.22 15.52
N PHE A 261 18.07 -3.73 14.64
CA PHE A 261 18.54 -2.99 13.47
C PHE A 261 18.44 -3.81 12.20
N TYR A 262 17.93 -3.17 11.15
CA TYR A 262 17.96 -3.72 9.80
C TYR A 262 18.39 -2.67 8.78
N VAL A 263 18.88 -3.13 7.63
CA VAL A 263 18.99 -2.36 6.40
C VAL A 263 18.26 -3.11 5.30
N ALA A 264 17.64 -2.36 4.40
CA ALA A 264 16.80 -2.91 3.35
C ALA A 264 17.10 -2.26 2.00
N ALA A 265 16.93 -3.04 0.95
CA ALA A 265 17.00 -2.57 -0.43
C ALA A 265 15.87 -3.20 -1.25
N GLY A 266 15.37 -2.46 -2.23
CA GLY A 266 14.28 -2.93 -3.08
C GLY A 266 14.32 -2.37 -4.48
N TYR A 267 13.62 -3.05 -5.37
CA TYR A 267 13.45 -2.65 -6.76
C TYR A 267 11.99 -2.83 -7.19
N ASN A 268 11.43 -1.80 -7.83
CA ASN A 268 10.06 -1.79 -8.33
C ASN A 268 10.06 -1.61 -9.85
N GLY A 269 9.69 -2.65 -10.57
CA GLY A 269 9.68 -2.68 -12.02
C GLY A 269 8.67 -1.71 -12.64
N MET A 270 7.49 -1.55 -12.04
CA MET A 270 6.46 -0.63 -12.50
C MET A 270 6.95 0.82 -12.37
N ARG A 271 7.42 1.21 -11.20
CA ARG A 271 7.96 2.54 -10.94
C ARG A 271 9.14 2.88 -11.86
N ALA A 272 10.05 1.94 -12.09
CA ALA A 272 11.14 2.11 -13.03
C ALA A 272 10.65 2.34 -14.46
N SER A 273 9.55 1.69 -14.85
CA SER A 273 8.95 1.82 -16.19
C SER A 273 8.20 3.13 -16.38
N GLU A 274 7.38 3.54 -15.42
CA GLU A 274 6.56 4.76 -15.48
C GLU A 274 7.41 6.04 -15.44
N MET A 275 8.56 5.99 -14.76
CA MET A 275 9.46 7.15 -14.62
C MET A 275 10.60 7.19 -15.63
N LYS A 276 10.53 6.41 -16.71
CA LYS A 276 11.49 6.52 -17.80
C LYS A 276 11.37 7.86 -18.51
N ILE A 277 12.50 8.50 -18.71
CA ILE A 277 12.62 9.70 -19.54
C ILE A 277 13.32 9.29 -20.82
N SER A 278 12.67 9.51 -21.97
CA SER A 278 13.24 9.30 -23.29
C SER A 278 13.67 10.67 -23.87
N SER A 279 14.94 10.79 -24.23
CA SER A 279 15.49 11.97 -24.91
C SER A 279 16.22 11.50 -26.15
N GLY A 280 15.55 11.55 -27.32
CA GLY A 280 16.06 10.96 -28.54
C GLY A 280 16.13 9.44 -28.44
N ASP A 281 17.27 8.86 -28.80
CA ASP A 281 17.53 7.41 -28.73
C ASP A 281 17.92 6.93 -27.32
N ASP A 282 18.17 7.84 -26.36
CA ASP A 282 18.55 7.50 -25.01
C ASP A 282 17.32 7.40 -24.08
N THR A 283 17.17 6.27 -23.40
CA THR A 283 16.18 6.06 -22.35
C THR A 283 16.86 5.82 -21.00
N SER A 284 16.52 6.60 -19.99
CA SER A 284 17.02 6.42 -18.63
C SER A 284 15.92 6.40 -17.61
N ALA A 285 15.94 5.44 -16.71
CA ALA A 285 15.07 5.37 -15.55
C ALA A 285 15.62 6.15 -14.34
N HIS A 286 16.83 6.72 -14.43
CA HIS A 286 17.49 7.49 -13.38
C HIS A 286 17.42 6.88 -11.97
N GLY A 287 17.48 5.54 -11.86
CA GLY A 287 17.36 4.82 -10.60
C GLY A 287 15.95 4.80 -9.99
N ALA A 288 14.90 5.19 -10.75
CA ALA A 288 13.54 5.34 -10.22
C ALA A 288 12.96 4.06 -9.61
N GLY A 289 13.39 2.87 -10.05
CA GLY A 289 12.98 1.59 -9.47
C GLY A 289 13.62 1.26 -8.12
N LEU A 290 14.78 1.87 -7.81
CA LEU A 290 15.55 1.52 -6.61
C LEU A 290 15.01 2.21 -5.36
N SER A 291 15.12 1.51 -4.23
CA SER A 291 14.85 2.01 -2.89
C SER A 291 15.86 1.44 -1.91
N LEU A 292 16.16 2.20 -0.88
CA LEU A 292 17.04 1.82 0.23
C LEU A 292 16.42 2.30 1.53
N GLY A 293 16.72 1.62 2.63
CA GLY A 293 16.28 2.09 3.93
C GLY A 293 16.94 1.35 5.07
N ALA A 294 16.66 1.83 6.26
CA ALA A 294 17.12 1.25 7.50
C ALA A 294 16.08 1.50 8.60
N GLY A 295 16.09 0.66 9.61
CA GLY A 295 15.21 0.82 10.76
C GLY A 295 15.87 0.42 12.04
N MET A 296 15.36 1.02 13.12
CA MET A 296 15.76 0.77 14.48
C MET A 296 14.51 0.56 15.34
N THR A 297 14.49 -0.54 16.08
CA THR A 297 13.45 -0.88 17.05
C THR A 297 14.06 -0.81 18.45
N LEU A 298 13.52 0.05 19.30
CA LEU A 298 13.78 0.12 20.74
C LEU A 298 12.55 -0.41 21.47
N GLU A 299 12.62 -0.62 22.78
CA GLU A 299 11.53 -1.27 23.55
C GLU A 299 10.13 -0.74 23.23
N ARG A 300 9.94 0.57 23.15
CA ARG A 300 8.64 1.21 22.85
C ARG A 300 8.64 2.12 21.65
N MET A 301 9.79 2.33 21.03
CA MET A 301 9.94 3.28 19.93
C MET A 301 10.57 2.59 18.73
N LYS A 302 10.05 2.87 17.56
CA LYS A 302 10.59 2.40 16.30
C LYS A 302 10.79 3.58 15.37
N LEU A 303 11.95 3.62 14.73
CA LEU A 303 12.30 4.64 13.75
C LEU A 303 12.74 3.94 12.47
N HIS A 304 12.06 4.22 11.37
CA HIS A 304 12.39 3.68 10.06
C HIS A 304 12.58 4.82 9.09
N VAL A 305 13.60 4.73 8.25
CA VAL A 305 13.90 5.73 7.21
C VAL A 305 14.08 5.01 5.89
N ALA A 306 13.50 5.55 4.84
CA ALA A 306 13.66 5.03 3.48
C ALA A 306 13.92 6.15 2.48
N TYR A 307 14.67 5.82 1.46
CA TYR A 307 14.98 6.64 0.32
C TYR A 307 14.52 5.95 -0.96
N GLY A 308 13.86 6.68 -1.83
CA GLY A 308 13.43 6.19 -3.14
C GLY A 308 13.02 7.34 -4.04
N LYS A 309 12.73 7.06 -5.30
CA LYS A 309 12.24 8.05 -6.25
C LYS A 309 10.78 7.73 -6.58
N TYR A 310 9.87 8.59 -6.15
CA TYR A 310 8.42 8.44 -6.35
C TYR A 310 7.84 9.52 -7.27
N HIS A 311 8.66 10.45 -7.71
CA HIS A 311 8.32 11.46 -8.71
C HIS A 311 9.50 11.67 -9.67
N VAL A 312 9.22 11.99 -10.93
CA VAL A 312 10.24 12.11 -11.99
C VAL A 312 11.29 13.16 -11.65
N SER A 313 10.86 14.30 -11.08
CA SER A 313 11.74 15.46 -10.81
C SER A 313 12.43 15.44 -9.46
N SER A 314 12.07 14.52 -8.53
CA SER A 314 12.56 14.55 -7.16
C SER A 314 12.77 13.18 -6.56
N THR A 315 13.67 13.11 -5.59
CA THR A 315 13.83 11.96 -4.71
C THR A 315 12.97 12.15 -3.46
N SER A 316 12.54 11.04 -2.85
CA SER A 316 11.72 11.05 -1.66
C SER A 316 12.46 10.44 -0.49
N LEU A 317 12.36 11.10 0.65
CA LEU A 317 12.74 10.59 1.97
C LEU A 317 11.47 10.30 2.74
N ILE A 318 11.38 9.11 3.31
CA ILE A 318 10.25 8.65 4.11
C ILE A 318 10.76 8.35 5.50
N ILE A 319 10.09 8.88 6.52
CA ILE A 319 10.43 8.69 7.92
C ILE A 319 9.17 8.19 8.63
N ASN A 320 9.28 7.05 9.29
CA ASN A 320 8.28 6.53 10.22
C ASN A 320 8.78 6.62 11.66
N PHE A 321 7.91 7.05 12.53
CA PHE A 321 8.09 6.95 13.97
C PHE A 321 6.88 6.23 14.59
N SER A 322 7.13 5.15 15.30
CA SER A 322 6.10 4.42 16.05
C SER A 322 6.39 4.46 17.54
N TYR A 323 5.32 4.48 18.33
CA TYR A 323 5.38 4.45 19.80
C TYR A 323 4.28 3.55 20.36
N THR A 324 4.67 2.59 21.19
CA THR A 324 3.76 1.70 21.92
C THR A 324 3.51 2.25 23.32
N LEU A 325 2.21 2.47 23.68
CA LEU A 325 1.75 3.11 24.91
C LEU A 325 1.87 2.21 26.14
#